data_52357c211fe87878f5dd292e90fa65dc
#
_entry.id   52357c211fe87878f5dd292e90fa65dc
#
_cell.length_a   1.000
_cell.length_b   1.000
_cell.length_c   1.000
_cell.angle_alpha   90.00
_cell.angle_beta   90.00
_cell.angle_gamma   90.00
#
_symmetry.space_group_name_H-M   'P 1'
#
loop_
_entity.id
_entity.type
_entity.pdbx_description
1 polymer ?
#
loop_
_entity_poly.entity_id
_entity_poly.type
_entity_poly.pdbx_seq_one_letter_code
_entity_poly.pdbx_strand_id
1 'polypeptide(L)'
;MSDRKDVIIIGAGPVGLTLANLLGQYGVSTVVFEGGDELIDYPRAVGIDDEALRTMQTIGLVDKVLPHTVPDQKIRIVNGDRKILAEINPTTREFGWPRRNGFIQPLVDKALLEGLARYPHVEVRFGCRVEAFESDSDGVTATVSTPTGEERVTASYVVGCDGGRSLTRQHLGLKFDGETRSTRGLVIDVANDPIGTPHAVFGGDPSRGYATLSLPHGIRRWEFTLFEGESEEVAEDDAFVFSLLAPHVPDPARLNIIRRRVYAHHARVAEKFRVGRFLLAGDAAHVMPVVAGQGWNSGIRDALNLGWKLAAVVQGKASERLLDSYEDERREHVKAMVALSLNMANLVTDHNRLRTAVRDMAAAVVDRLPKARARLNSQGYKPMPKYDHGIVVPSKLPTWKSLPDREDAPRTVGMLFPQPTVRNEDGKSVLLDDATGQGWRVVVWNNDPTAFVSEVAAEKLARLGGVLVHAVPATQLPWAKAAAAPGVRVVGDESGVLKSWFDERPFSAIIVRPDHVVAAECLAQELDDVLNKVFTVATVTFEPQNA
;
A
#
# COMPACT_ATOMS: atom_id res chain seq x y z
N MET A 1 30.03 1.07 24.33
CA MET A 1 29.74 1.57 22.97
C MET A 1 28.25 1.42 22.78
N SER A 2 27.49 2.50 22.63
CA SER A 2 26.07 2.36 22.28
C SER A 2 26.02 1.67 20.93
N ASP A 3 25.22 0.61 20.85
CA ASP A 3 25.09 -0.23 19.63
C ASP A 3 24.39 0.63 18.57
N ARG A 4 25.18 1.25 17.68
CA ARG A 4 24.66 2.13 16.60
C ARG A 4 23.77 1.29 15.71
N LYS A 5 22.54 1.76 15.47
CA LYS A 5 21.61 1.16 14.53
C LYS A 5 21.78 1.74 13.12
N ASP A 6 21.32 1.01 12.13
CA ASP A 6 21.23 1.56 10.79
C ASP A 6 20.02 2.50 10.68
N VAL A 7 18.89 2.08 11.23
CA VAL A 7 17.61 2.82 11.13
C VAL A 7 16.90 2.87 12.48
N ILE A 8 16.40 4.05 12.84
CA ILE A 8 15.40 4.24 13.88
C ILE A 8 14.05 4.46 13.20
N ILE A 9 13.02 3.72 13.62
CA ILE A 9 11.62 3.93 13.24
C ILE A 9 10.87 4.47 14.45
N ILE A 10 10.12 5.56 14.28
CA ILE A 10 9.29 6.13 15.34
C ILE A 10 7.84 5.75 15.08
N GLY A 11 7.27 4.93 15.98
CA GLY A 11 5.91 4.41 15.92
C GLY A 11 5.83 2.95 15.45
N ALA A 12 5.25 2.09 16.30
CA ALA A 12 4.95 0.67 16.04
C ALA A 12 3.53 0.48 15.47
N GLY A 13 3.02 1.47 14.74
CA GLY A 13 1.80 1.31 13.93
C GLY A 13 2.05 0.44 12.69
N PRO A 14 0.99 0.16 11.89
CA PRO A 14 1.08 -0.73 10.73
C PRO A 14 2.18 -0.37 9.74
N VAL A 15 2.43 0.92 9.53
CA VAL A 15 3.44 1.41 8.58
C VAL A 15 4.84 1.15 9.11
N GLY A 16 5.10 1.50 10.38
CA GLY A 16 6.40 1.26 11.02
C GLY A 16 6.71 -0.24 11.13
N LEU A 17 5.73 -1.06 11.51
CA LEU A 17 5.90 -2.52 11.59
C LEU A 17 6.10 -3.17 10.22
N THR A 18 5.41 -2.69 9.16
CA THR A 18 5.63 -3.16 7.79
C THR A 18 7.04 -2.80 7.32
N LEU A 19 7.47 -1.55 7.54
CA LEU A 19 8.82 -1.12 7.21
C LEU A 19 9.88 -1.91 7.99
N ALA A 20 9.67 -2.17 9.29
CA ALA A 20 10.56 -2.97 10.12
C ALA A 20 10.70 -4.42 9.59
N ASN A 21 9.59 -5.05 9.13
CA ASN A 21 9.64 -6.37 8.50
C ASN A 21 10.44 -6.35 7.18
N LEU A 22 10.26 -5.31 6.35
CA LEU A 22 11.03 -5.15 5.11
C LEU A 22 12.52 -4.97 5.40
N LEU A 23 12.87 -4.07 6.33
CA LEU A 23 14.26 -3.84 6.72
C LEU A 23 14.87 -5.09 7.36
N GLY A 24 14.10 -5.81 8.19
CA GLY A 24 14.51 -7.09 8.75
C GLY A 24 14.83 -8.13 7.67
N GLN A 25 14.00 -8.23 6.64
CA GLN A 25 14.22 -9.13 5.50
C GLN A 25 15.51 -8.77 4.72
N TYR A 26 15.85 -7.49 4.65
CA TYR A 26 17.09 -7.01 4.03
C TYR A 26 18.31 -7.06 4.95
N GLY A 27 18.18 -7.48 6.22
CA GLY A 27 19.30 -7.57 7.15
C GLY A 27 19.76 -6.23 7.73
N VAL A 28 18.89 -5.21 7.75
CA VAL A 28 19.19 -3.86 8.26
C VAL A 28 18.95 -3.78 9.77
N SER A 29 19.95 -3.37 10.54
CA SER A 29 19.85 -3.21 11.99
C SER A 29 18.88 -2.07 12.33
N THR A 30 17.74 -2.42 12.94
CA THR A 30 16.64 -1.48 13.13
C THR A 30 16.12 -1.50 14.57
N VAL A 31 15.82 -0.32 15.11
CA VAL A 31 15.04 -0.19 16.34
C VAL A 31 13.76 0.59 16.06
N VAL A 32 12.65 0.09 16.59
CA VAL A 32 11.34 0.75 16.53
C VAL A 32 10.98 1.23 17.93
N PHE A 33 10.74 2.53 18.09
CA PHE A 33 10.25 3.11 19.34
C PHE A 33 8.75 3.39 19.27
N GLU A 34 8.01 2.91 20.27
CA GLU A 34 6.59 3.16 20.46
C GLU A 34 6.34 3.77 21.83
N GLY A 35 5.69 4.94 21.85
CA GLY A 35 5.39 5.65 23.10
C GLY A 35 4.27 5.02 23.93
N GLY A 36 3.43 4.19 23.33
CA GLY A 36 2.43 3.38 24.01
C GLY A 36 3.03 2.11 24.63
N ASP A 37 2.36 1.54 25.62
CA ASP A 37 2.80 0.31 26.29
C ASP A 37 2.50 -0.94 25.44
N GLU A 38 1.59 -0.83 24.49
CA GLU A 38 1.14 -1.93 23.61
C GLU A 38 0.61 -1.41 22.27
N LEU A 39 0.29 -2.30 21.35
CA LEU A 39 -0.38 -1.97 20.09
C LEU A 39 -1.79 -1.43 20.35
N ILE A 40 -2.27 -0.58 19.44
CA ILE A 40 -3.66 -0.10 19.47
C ILE A 40 -4.61 -1.31 19.34
N ASP A 41 -5.53 -1.47 20.24
CA ASP A 41 -6.49 -2.59 20.34
C ASP A 41 -7.79 -2.38 19.53
N TYR A 42 -7.92 -1.25 18.84
CA TYR A 42 -9.11 -0.90 18.06
C TYR A 42 -8.80 -0.62 16.59
N PRO A 43 -9.68 -1.06 15.66
CA PRO A 43 -9.48 -0.84 14.26
C PRO A 43 -9.76 0.62 13.86
N ARG A 44 -8.72 1.31 13.41
CA ARG A 44 -8.81 2.61 12.74
C ARG A 44 -9.15 2.41 11.26
N ALA A 45 -8.47 1.48 10.60
CA ALA A 45 -8.74 1.06 9.23
C ALA A 45 -9.52 -0.26 9.20
N VAL A 46 -10.38 -0.42 8.19
CA VAL A 46 -11.24 -1.59 8.00
C VAL A 46 -11.29 -2.10 6.57
N GLY A 47 -10.47 -1.54 5.68
CA GLY A 47 -10.36 -1.95 4.29
C GLY A 47 -8.91 -2.19 3.89
N ILE A 48 -8.59 -3.40 3.42
CA ILE A 48 -7.28 -3.77 2.86
C ILE A 48 -7.42 -4.10 1.38
N ASP A 49 -6.56 -3.53 0.54
CA ASP A 49 -6.58 -3.76 -0.90
C ASP A 49 -5.58 -4.84 -1.35
N ASP A 50 -5.63 -5.18 -2.64
CA ASP A 50 -4.77 -6.17 -3.26
C ASP A 50 -3.27 -5.81 -3.23
N GLU A 51 -2.94 -4.52 -3.36
CA GLU A 51 -1.56 -4.05 -3.28
C GLU A 51 -0.99 -4.22 -1.86
N ALA A 52 -1.79 -3.93 -0.84
CA ALA A 52 -1.39 -4.14 0.54
C ALA A 52 -1.28 -5.64 0.89
N LEU A 53 -2.18 -6.49 0.39
CA LEU A 53 -2.06 -7.95 0.54
C LEU A 53 -0.80 -8.49 -0.17
N ARG A 54 -0.46 -7.95 -1.35
CA ARG A 54 0.81 -8.27 -2.03
C ARG A 54 2.01 -7.83 -1.20
N THR A 55 1.93 -6.71 -0.49
CA THR A 55 2.97 -6.30 0.47
C THR A 55 3.07 -7.29 1.65
N MET A 56 1.94 -7.77 2.17
CA MET A 56 1.95 -8.82 3.22
C MET A 56 2.56 -10.12 2.70
N GLN A 57 2.34 -10.48 1.44
CA GLN A 57 3.03 -11.59 0.77
C GLN A 57 4.54 -11.32 0.67
N THR A 58 4.95 -10.13 0.24
CA THR A 58 6.35 -9.72 0.12
C THR A 58 7.12 -9.92 1.43
N ILE A 59 6.51 -9.60 2.57
CA ILE A 59 7.12 -9.80 3.89
C ILE A 59 6.84 -11.19 4.49
N GLY A 60 6.19 -12.09 3.73
CA GLY A 60 5.93 -13.49 4.16
C GLY A 60 4.93 -13.61 5.31
N LEU A 61 3.95 -12.71 5.38
CA LEU A 61 2.93 -12.69 6.45
C LEU A 61 1.49 -12.82 5.93
N VAL A 62 1.29 -12.96 4.62
CA VAL A 62 -0.05 -12.97 4.03
C VAL A 62 -0.94 -14.07 4.61
N ASP A 63 -0.41 -15.28 4.84
CA ASP A 63 -1.16 -16.39 5.40
C ASP A 63 -1.63 -16.13 6.85
N LYS A 64 -0.91 -15.28 7.60
CA LYS A 64 -1.32 -14.85 8.94
C LYS A 64 -2.36 -13.73 8.88
N VAL A 65 -2.40 -12.96 7.80
CA VAL A 65 -3.31 -11.83 7.60
C VAL A 65 -4.66 -12.28 7.03
N LEU A 66 -4.68 -13.20 6.07
CA LEU A 66 -5.90 -13.65 5.38
C LEU A 66 -7.03 -14.12 6.32
N PRO A 67 -6.79 -14.86 7.42
CA PRO A 67 -7.84 -15.27 8.35
C PRO A 67 -8.57 -14.09 9.02
N HIS A 68 -7.97 -12.91 9.00
CA HIS A 68 -8.52 -11.68 9.56
C HIS A 68 -9.11 -10.75 8.50
N THR A 69 -9.48 -11.30 7.32
CA THR A 69 -10.08 -10.57 6.22
C THR A 69 -11.44 -11.14 5.81
N VAL A 70 -12.28 -10.29 5.22
CA VAL A 70 -13.48 -10.68 4.45
C VAL A 70 -13.16 -10.35 2.99
N PRO A 71 -12.84 -11.35 2.15
CA PRO A 71 -12.44 -11.11 0.77
C PRO A 71 -13.62 -10.65 -0.09
N ASP A 72 -13.30 -10.04 -1.24
CA ASP A 72 -14.27 -9.65 -2.29
C ASP A 72 -15.44 -8.81 -1.78
N GLN A 73 -15.18 -7.92 -0.83
CA GLN A 73 -16.22 -7.11 -0.22
C GLN A 73 -16.82 -6.12 -1.22
N LYS A 74 -18.08 -6.38 -1.64
CA LYS A 74 -18.84 -5.48 -2.49
C LYS A 74 -19.18 -4.17 -1.78
N ILE A 75 -19.34 -3.11 -2.56
CA ILE A 75 -19.82 -1.82 -2.08
C ILE A 75 -21.18 -1.55 -2.70
N ARG A 76 -22.15 -1.17 -1.88
CA ARG A 76 -23.43 -0.63 -2.31
C ARG A 76 -23.54 0.83 -1.93
N ILE A 77 -23.82 1.66 -2.89
CA ILE A 77 -24.17 3.07 -2.66
C ILE A 77 -25.68 3.14 -2.67
N VAL A 78 -26.28 3.64 -1.60
CA VAL A 78 -27.73 3.77 -1.44
C VAL A 78 -28.12 5.22 -1.15
N ASN A 79 -29.36 5.58 -1.53
CA ASN A 79 -29.94 6.89 -1.19
C ASN A 79 -30.63 6.87 0.20
N GLY A 80 -31.30 7.98 0.57
CA GLY A 80 -32.03 8.10 1.84
C GLY A 80 -33.16 7.07 2.02
N ASP A 81 -33.78 6.61 0.93
CA ASP A 81 -34.80 5.55 0.92
C ASP A 81 -34.16 4.14 0.89
N ARG A 82 -32.83 4.02 1.01
CA ARG A 82 -32.04 2.79 0.91
C ARG A 82 -32.14 2.06 -0.43
N LYS A 83 -32.59 2.75 -1.46
CA LYS A 83 -32.54 2.23 -2.82
C LYS A 83 -31.10 2.20 -3.31
N ILE A 84 -30.70 1.06 -3.89
CA ILE A 84 -29.36 0.91 -4.45
C ILE A 84 -29.24 1.82 -5.68
N LEU A 85 -28.29 2.74 -5.63
CA LEU A 85 -27.93 3.64 -6.73
C LEU A 85 -26.81 3.04 -7.58
N ALA A 86 -25.86 2.34 -6.95
CA ALA A 86 -24.78 1.65 -7.61
C ALA A 86 -24.27 0.48 -6.76
N GLU A 87 -23.83 -0.59 -7.45
CA GLU A 87 -23.09 -1.69 -6.82
C GLU A 87 -21.72 -1.79 -7.47
N ILE A 88 -20.66 -1.73 -6.65
CA ILE A 88 -19.26 -1.89 -7.06
C ILE A 88 -18.81 -3.27 -6.60
N ASN A 89 -18.51 -4.14 -7.55
CA ASN A 89 -18.08 -5.51 -7.28
C ASN A 89 -16.74 -5.80 -7.98
N PRO A 90 -15.61 -5.40 -7.40
CA PRO A 90 -14.31 -5.62 -8.00
C PRO A 90 -13.92 -7.10 -7.89
N THR A 91 -13.90 -7.78 -9.03
CA THR A 91 -13.56 -9.22 -9.13
C THR A 91 -12.16 -9.48 -9.68
N THR A 92 -11.42 -8.42 -10.02
CA THR A 92 -10.06 -8.58 -10.56
C THR A 92 -9.09 -9.18 -9.54
N ARG A 93 -8.14 -9.96 -10.05
CA ARG A 93 -7.01 -10.54 -9.34
C ARG A 93 -5.69 -10.14 -10.01
N GLU A 94 -5.66 -8.96 -10.64
CA GLU A 94 -4.51 -8.47 -11.40
C GLU A 94 -3.19 -8.56 -10.62
N PHE A 95 -3.26 -8.31 -9.31
CA PHE A 95 -2.09 -8.38 -8.41
C PHE A 95 -2.10 -9.63 -7.49
N GLY A 96 -2.78 -10.71 -7.93
CA GLY A 96 -2.83 -12.00 -7.24
C GLY A 96 -3.87 -12.08 -6.12
N TRP A 97 -4.33 -10.95 -5.58
CA TRP A 97 -5.21 -10.87 -4.42
C TRP A 97 -6.55 -10.21 -4.74
N PRO A 98 -7.59 -10.45 -3.90
CA PRO A 98 -8.86 -9.74 -4.06
C PRO A 98 -8.68 -8.24 -3.94
N ARG A 99 -9.25 -7.48 -4.87
CA ARG A 99 -9.08 -6.03 -4.99
C ARG A 99 -9.52 -5.24 -3.75
N ARG A 100 -10.53 -5.73 -3.03
CA ARG A 100 -11.08 -5.09 -1.82
C ARG A 100 -11.49 -6.13 -0.80
N ASN A 101 -11.04 -5.94 0.41
CA ASN A 101 -11.33 -6.84 1.53
C ASN A 101 -11.64 -6.02 2.78
N GLY A 102 -12.61 -6.49 3.58
CA GLY A 102 -12.77 -6.00 4.94
C GLY A 102 -11.70 -6.63 5.82
N PHE A 103 -11.22 -5.94 6.88
CA PHE A 103 -10.23 -6.52 7.79
C PHE A 103 -10.29 -5.90 9.19
N ILE A 104 -9.66 -6.54 10.16
CA ILE A 104 -9.49 -6.03 11.53
C ILE A 104 -8.04 -5.65 11.74
N GLN A 105 -7.77 -4.35 11.71
CA GLN A 105 -6.41 -3.80 11.78
C GLN A 105 -5.60 -4.30 12.99
N PRO A 106 -6.06 -4.30 14.25
CA PRO A 106 -5.26 -4.78 15.40
C PRO A 106 -4.73 -6.20 15.25
N LEU A 107 -5.49 -7.09 14.59
CA LEU A 107 -5.05 -8.47 14.37
C LEU A 107 -3.95 -8.55 13.30
N VAL A 108 -4.02 -7.68 12.29
CA VAL A 108 -2.96 -7.54 11.29
C VAL A 108 -1.73 -6.89 11.89
N ASP A 109 -1.88 -5.84 12.70
CA ASP A 109 -0.76 -5.18 13.38
C ASP A 109 -0.04 -6.16 14.33
N LYS A 110 -0.80 -7.02 15.03
CA LYS A 110 -0.23 -8.12 15.83
C LYS A 110 0.56 -9.11 14.98
N ALA A 111 0.03 -9.53 13.83
CA ALA A 111 0.74 -10.42 12.91
C ALA A 111 2.04 -9.78 12.37
N LEU A 112 2.03 -8.46 12.11
CA LEU A 112 3.22 -7.70 11.72
C LEU A 112 4.26 -7.68 12.84
N LEU A 113 3.86 -7.44 14.08
CA LEU A 113 4.75 -7.44 15.25
C LEU A 113 5.35 -8.83 15.49
N GLU A 114 4.52 -9.88 15.51
CA GLU A 114 4.97 -11.27 15.67
C GLU A 114 5.92 -11.70 14.53
N GLY A 115 5.72 -11.15 13.33
CA GLY A 115 6.58 -11.38 12.18
C GLY A 115 8.03 -10.96 12.39
N LEU A 116 8.28 -9.96 13.23
CA LEU A 116 9.63 -9.44 13.52
C LEU A 116 10.49 -10.42 14.34
N ALA A 117 9.90 -11.39 15.03
CA ALA A 117 10.66 -12.42 15.74
C ALA A 117 11.60 -13.25 14.83
N ARG A 118 11.40 -13.20 13.51
CA ARG A 118 12.30 -13.81 12.51
C ARG A 118 13.64 -13.08 12.37
N TYR A 119 13.74 -11.83 12.85
CA TYR A 119 14.86 -10.92 12.59
C TYR A 119 15.51 -10.45 13.89
N PRO A 120 16.56 -11.12 14.38
CA PRO A 120 17.19 -10.80 15.67
C PRO A 120 17.88 -9.43 15.69
N HIS A 121 18.10 -8.80 14.53
CA HIS A 121 18.66 -7.47 14.37
C HIS A 121 17.61 -6.36 14.31
N VAL A 122 16.30 -6.69 14.47
CA VAL A 122 15.19 -5.75 14.56
C VAL A 122 14.61 -5.80 15.96
N GLU A 123 14.59 -4.67 16.63
CA GLU A 123 14.09 -4.53 18.00
C GLU A 123 12.88 -3.61 18.03
N VAL A 124 11.83 -3.96 18.79
CA VAL A 124 10.68 -3.08 19.06
C VAL A 124 10.63 -2.80 20.54
N ARG A 125 10.59 -1.51 20.91
CA ARG A 125 10.55 -1.04 22.29
C ARG A 125 9.27 -0.25 22.55
N PHE A 126 8.40 -0.82 23.34
CA PHE A 126 7.18 -0.17 23.84
C PHE A 126 7.45 0.64 25.10
N GLY A 127 6.55 1.59 25.42
CA GLY A 127 6.74 2.51 26.55
C GLY A 127 7.94 3.45 26.38
N CYS A 128 8.48 3.55 25.16
CA CYS A 128 9.67 4.31 24.82
C CYS A 128 9.32 5.46 23.88
N ARG A 129 9.33 6.68 24.42
CA ARG A 129 8.97 7.90 23.69
C ARG A 129 10.21 8.67 23.26
N VAL A 130 10.31 8.94 21.97
CA VAL A 130 11.33 9.86 21.45
C VAL A 130 10.90 11.29 21.77
N GLU A 131 11.80 12.06 22.38
CA GLU A 131 11.55 13.44 22.81
C GLU A 131 12.27 14.48 21.95
N ALA A 132 13.47 14.14 21.45
CA ALA A 132 14.27 15.06 20.66
C ALA A 132 15.20 14.33 19.69
N PHE A 133 15.73 15.08 18.73
CA PHE A 133 16.75 14.61 17.81
C PHE A 133 17.91 15.60 17.71
N GLU A 134 19.11 15.07 17.55
CA GLU A 134 20.31 15.79 17.12
C GLU A 134 20.84 15.10 15.86
N SER A 135 21.28 15.86 14.86
CA SER A 135 21.85 15.29 13.64
C SER A 135 23.14 15.97 13.25
N ASP A 136 24.09 15.18 12.76
CA ASP A 136 25.37 15.64 12.23
C ASP A 136 25.69 14.97 10.88
N SER A 137 26.95 15.07 10.44
CA SER A 137 27.43 14.42 9.20
C SER A 137 27.35 12.89 9.28
N ASP A 138 27.46 12.32 10.47
CA ASP A 138 27.62 10.87 10.66
C ASP A 138 26.29 10.17 10.89
N GLY A 139 25.28 10.84 11.46
CA GLY A 139 23.99 10.23 11.72
C GLY A 139 22.98 11.11 12.45
N VAL A 140 22.05 10.45 13.08
CA VAL A 140 21.03 11.05 13.94
C VAL A 140 21.07 10.39 15.30
N THR A 141 21.05 11.18 16.36
CA THR A 141 20.88 10.71 17.73
C THR A 141 19.51 11.09 18.24
N ALA A 142 18.71 10.11 18.60
CA ALA A 142 17.41 10.29 19.25
C ALA A 142 17.57 10.25 20.77
N THR A 143 16.98 11.20 21.47
CA THR A 143 16.79 11.17 22.92
C THR A 143 15.46 10.50 23.21
N VAL A 144 15.49 9.40 23.95
CA VAL A 144 14.35 8.51 24.19
C VAL A 144 14.06 8.43 25.68
N SER A 145 12.84 8.79 26.08
CA SER A 145 12.33 8.52 27.43
C SER A 145 11.88 7.07 27.51
N THR A 146 12.44 6.32 28.46
CA THR A 146 12.13 4.89 28.67
C THR A 146 11.62 4.69 30.11
N PRO A 147 11.01 3.54 30.44
CA PRO A 147 10.58 3.25 31.81
C PRO A 147 11.72 3.27 32.84
N THR A 148 12.97 3.15 32.41
CA THR A 148 14.15 3.12 33.27
C THR A 148 14.95 4.43 33.28
N GLY A 149 14.52 5.44 32.52
CA GLY A 149 15.18 6.74 32.40
C GLY A 149 15.40 7.17 30.96
N GLU A 150 16.17 8.22 30.78
CA GLU A 150 16.50 8.75 29.44
C GLU A 150 17.66 7.97 28.81
N GLU A 151 17.55 7.67 27.53
CA GLU A 151 18.54 6.98 26.72
C GLU A 151 18.82 7.75 25.43
N ARG A 152 20.05 7.68 24.93
CA ARG A 152 20.47 8.25 23.63
C ARG A 152 20.80 7.11 22.65
N VAL A 153 20.10 7.06 21.53
CA VAL A 153 20.29 6.03 20.51
C VAL A 153 20.65 6.69 19.18
N THR A 154 21.74 6.23 18.57
CA THR A 154 22.26 6.80 17.32
C THR A 154 21.98 5.86 16.15
N ALA A 155 21.56 6.42 15.01
CA ALA A 155 21.37 5.70 13.77
C ALA A 155 21.81 6.49 12.54
N SER A 156 21.91 5.81 11.38
CA SER A 156 22.21 6.47 10.12
C SER A 156 21.00 7.23 9.56
N TYR A 157 19.79 6.70 9.76
CA TYR A 157 18.53 7.30 9.31
C TYR A 157 17.43 7.17 10.36
N VAL A 158 16.48 8.11 10.31
CA VAL A 158 15.24 8.09 11.11
C VAL A 158 14.04 8.09 10.17
N VAL A 159 13.07 7.21 10.42
CA VAL A 159 11.78 7.20 9.72
C VAL A 159 10.66 7.47 10.70
N GLY A 160 9.99 8.63 10.55
CA GLY A 160 8.79 8.98 11.31
C GLY A 160 7.57 8.24 10.75
N CYS A 161 7.09 7.26 11.51
CA CYS A 161 5.80 6.56 11.34
C CYS A 161 4.87 6.89 12.52
N ASP A 162 5.06 8.05 13.16
CA ASP A 162 4.56 8.52 14.45
C ASP A 162 3.19 9.24 14.35
N GLY A 163 2.46 8.95 13.26
CA GLY A 163 1.06 9.33 13.11
C GLY A 163 0.81 10.81 12.79
N GLY A 164 -0.47 11.21 12.75
CA GLY A 164 -0.88 12.54 12.30
C GLY A 164 -0.35 13.71 13.14
N ARG A 165 0.06 13.44 14.39
CA ARG A 165 0.68 14.43 15.29
C ARG A 165 2.21 14.28 15.34
N SER A 166 2.82 13.74 14.31
CA SER A 166 4.23 13.38 14.19
C SER A 166 5.18 14.39 14.83
N LEU A 167 5.96 13.93 15.81
CA LEU A 167 7.09 14.66 16.41
C LEU A 167 8.20 14.86 15.38
N THR A 168 8.47 13.81 14.58
CA THR A 168 9.49 13.85 13.53
C THR A 168 9.21 14.96 12.53
N ARG A 169 7.98 15.10 12.05
CA ARG A 169 7.57 16.20 11.16
C ARG A 169 7.73 17.56 11.81
N GLN A 170 7.33 17.68 13.10
CA GLN A 170 7.43 18.92 13.86
C GLN A 170 8.88 19.32 14.08
N HIS A 171 9.76 18.37 14.43
CA HIS A 171 11.21 18.59 14.58
C HIS A 171 11.81 19.18 13.31
N LEU A 172 11.37 18.71 12.15
CA LEU A 172 11.83 19.21 10.84
C LEU A 172 11.21 20.56 10.45
N GLY A 173 10.30 21.12 11.25
CA GLY A 173 9.61 22.39 10.95
C GLY A 173 8.73 22.32 9.70
N LEU A 174 8.34 21.13 9.26
CA LEU A 174 7.60 20.94 8.02
C LEU A 174 6.12 21.28 8.20
N LYS A 175 5.57 22.00 7.22
CA LYS A 175 4.14 22.25 7.14
C LYS A 175 3.37 20.96 6.87
N PHE A 176 2.14 20.91 7.38
CA PHE A 176 1.19 19.84 7.10
C PHE A 176 0.00 20.47 6.36
N ASP A 177 0.17 20.64 5.06
CA ASP A 177 -0.73 21.39 4.19
C ASP A 177 -2.05 20.66 3.99
N GLY A 178 -3.15 21.40 4.02
CA GLY A 178 -4.50 20.88 3.83
C GLY A 178 -5.48 21.38 4.88
N GLU A 179 -6.57 20.65 5.05
CA GLU A 179 -7.70 21.08 5.89
C GLU A 179 -8.14 19.99 6.89
N THR A 180 -8.82 20.43 7.93
CA THR A 180 -9.61 19.61 8.83
C THR A 180 -11.07 19.98 8.63
N ARG A 181 -11.94 19.00 8.35
CA ARG A 181 -13.36 19.25 8.11
C ARG A 181 -14.07 19.57 9.43
N SER A 182 -15.14 20.36 9.34
CA SER A 182 -16.03 20.64 10.48
C SER A 182 -16.87 19.40 10.89
N THR A 183 -17.16 18.51 9.93
CA THR A 183 -17.88 17.26 10.19
C THR A 183 -16.94 16.22 10.80
N ARG A 184 -17.48 15.43 11.75
CA ARG A 184 -16.79 14.29 12.38
C ARG A 184 -17.49 12.99 12.01
N GLY A 185 -16.89 11.87 12.34
CA GLY A 185 -17.49 10.55 12.20
C GLY A 185 -17.67 9.89 13.57
N LEU A 186 -18.83 9.31 13.83
CA LEU A 186 -19.07 8.42 14.95
C LEU A 186 -18.99 6.98 14.47
N VAL A 187 -18.02 6.22 14.95
CA VAL A 187 -17.88 4.77 14.73
C VAL A 187 -18.59 4.02 15.84
N ILE A 188 -19.39 3.02 15.46
CA ILE A 188 -20.04 2.07 16.34
C ILE A 188 -19.69 0.67 15.85
N ASP A 189 -18.93 -0.11 16.63
CA ASP A 189 -18.64 -1.51 16.35
C ASP A 189 -19.53 -2.42 17.22
N VAL A 190 -20.14 -3.41 16.59
CA VAL A 190 -21.08 -4.35 17.20
C VAL A 190 -20.60 -5.77 16.95
N ALA A 191 -20.54 -6.58 18.01
CA ALA A 191 -20.31 -8.01 17.90
C ALA A 191 -21.61 -8.74 17.53
N ASN A 192 -21.48 -9.95 16.96
CA ASN A 192 -22.58 -10.79 16.50
C ASN A 192 -23.43 -10.08 15.45
N ASP A 193 -22.80 -9.72 14.32
CA ASP A 193 -23.39 -8.98 13.19
C ASP A 193 -24.89 -9.25 13.01
N PRO A 194 -25.78 -8.28 13.33
CA PRO A 194 -27.22 -8.49 13.31
C PRO A 194 -27.82 -8.50 11.90
N ILE A 195 -27.04 -8.08 10.88
CA ILE A 195 -27.48 -7.98 9.49
C ILE A 195 -27.04 -9.20 8.67
N GLY A 196 -25.83 -9.74 8.95
CA GLY A 196 -25.29 -10.93 8.29
C GLY A 196 -24.93 -10.74 6.80
N THR A 197 -25.02 -9.53 6.24
CA THR A 197 -24.65 -9.28 4.84
C THR A 197 -23.15 -8.93 4.73
N PRO A 198 -22.39 -9.54 3.78
CA PRO A 198 -20.95 -9.29 3.65
C PRO A 198 -20.61 -7.96 2.98
N HIS A 199 -21.61 -7.16 2.59
CA HIS A 199 -21.40 -5.95 1.81
C HIS A 199 -21.06 -4.75 2.69
N ALA A 200 -20.25 -3.84 2.12
CA ALA A 200 -20.17 -2.47 2.60
C ALA A 200 -21.31 -1.65 1.97
N VAL A 201 -21.98 -0.84 2.76
CA VAL A 201 -23.03 0.06 2.30
C VAL A 201 -22.67 1.48 2.66
N PHE A 202 -22.69 2.37 1.67
CA PHE A 202 -22.54 3.82 1.86
C PHE A 202 -23.90 4.48 1.59
N GLY A 203 -24.48 5.01 2.64
CA GLY A 203 -25.78 5.67 2.62
C GLY A 203 -25.64 7.17 2.44
N GLY A 204 -25.93 7.65 1.24
CA GLY A 204 -26.01 9.08 0.95
C GLY A 204 -27.36 9.67 1.37
N ASP A 205 -27.73 9.52 2.65
CA ASP A 205 -28.96 10.05 3.21
C ASP A 205 -28.81 11.55 3.50
N PRO A 206 -29.67 12.41 2.91
CA PRO A 206 -29.61 13.85 3.17
C PRO A 206 -29.93 14.25 4.61
N SER A 207 -30.53 13.35 5.41
CA SER A 207 -30.74 13.58 6.84
C SER A 207 -29.47 13.30 7.65
N ARG A 208 -28.75 12.21 7.32
CA ARG A 208 -27.46 11.87 7.92
C ARG A 208 -26.74 10.79 7.09
N GLY A 209 -25.62 11.15 6.51
CA GLY A 209 -24.78 10.19 5.78
C GLY A 209 -24.22 9.12 6.72
N TYR A 210 -24.19 7.87 6.23
CA TYR A 210 -23.67 6.74 6.99
C TYR A 210 -22.90 5.75 6.12
N ALA A 211 -22.08 4.93 6.78
CA ALA A 211 -21.53 3.72 6.20
C ALA A 211 -21.77 2.54 7.14
N THR A 212 -21.96 1.33 6.59
CA THR A 212 -21.91 0.10 7.38
C THR A 212 -21.22 -1.00 6.60
N LEU A 213 -20.44 -1.82 7.30
CA LEU A 213 -19.67 -2.89 6.69
C LEU A 213 -19.51 -4.08 7.64
N SER A 214 -19.54 -5.29 7.06
CA SER A 214 -19.20 -6.52 7.77
C SER A 214 -17.68 -6.62 7.90
N LEU A 215 -17.22 -6.96 9.08
CA LEU A 215 -15.82 -7.25 9.40
C LEU A 215 -15.68 -8.73 9.76
N PRO A 216 -14.45 -9.28 9.75
CA PRO A 216 -14.20 -10.64 10.22
C PRO A 216 -14.71 -10.89 11.64
N HIS A 217 -14.84 -12.14 12.01
CA HIS A 217 -15.23 -12.59 13.36
C HIS A 217 -16.60 -12.11 13.82
N GLY A 218 -17.54 -11.88 12.88
CA GLY A 218 -18.91 -11.50 13.19
C GLY A 218 -19.05 -10.07 13.70
N ILE A 219 -18.12 -9.18 13.42
CA ILE A 219 -18.21 -7.77 13.78
C ILE A 219 -18.89 -7.01 12.66
N ARG A 220 -19.77 -6.06 13.02
CA ARG A 220 -20.30 -5.06 12.12
C ARG A 220 -19.95 -3.67 12.58
N ARG A 221 -19.49 -2.84 11.65
CA ARG A 221 -19.23 -1.43 11.87
C ARG A 221 -20.32 -0.57 11.26
N TRP A 222 -20.76 0.44 12.01
CA TRP A 222 -21.44 1.61 11.48
C TRP A 222 -20.59 2.84 11.67
N GLU A 223 -20.64 3.74 10.71
CA GLU A 223 -20.03 5.06 10.75
C GLU A 223 -21.12 6.08 10.41
N PHE A 224 -21.39 7.03 11.28
CA PHE A 224 -22.36 8.09 11.05
C PHE A 224 -21.69 9.45 11.02
N THR A 225 -22.13 10.33 10.13
CA THR A 225 -21.67 11.71 10.10
C THR A 225 -22.21 12.45 11.33
N LEU A 226 -21.34 13.08 12.10
CA LEU A 226 -21.68 14.06 13.13
C LEU A 226 -21.61 15.47 12.53
N PHE A 227 -22.65 16.27 12.81
CA PHE A 227 -22.73 17.63 12.33
C PHE A 227 -22.04 18.60 13.28
N GLU A 228 -21.82 19.81 12.79
CA GLU A 228 -21.32 20.92 13.59
C GLU A 228 -22.28 21.18 14.78
N GLY A 229 -21.71 21.26 16.00
CA GLY A 229 -22.47 21.40 17.26
C GLY A 229 -22.76 20.08 17.97
N GLU A 230 -22.63 18.92 17.32
CA GLU A 230 -22.67 17.62 18.01
C GLU A 230 -21.29 17.34 18.65
N SER A 231 -21.21 17.34 19.99
CA SER A 231 -19.94 17.12 20.71
C SER A 231 -19.48 15.65 20.66
N GLU A 232 -18.27 15.37 21.16
CA GLU A 232 -17.78 13.98 21.26
C GLU A 232 -18.56 13.17 22.29
N GLU A 233 -19.19 13.83 23.26
CA GLU A 233 -19.97 13.22 24.34
C GLU A 233 -21.24 12.51 23.84
N VAL A 234 -21.75 12.86 22.63
CA VAL A 234 -22.89 12.14 22.04
C VAL A 234 -22.60 10.65 21.79
N ALA A 235 -21.33 10.25 21.73
CA ALA A 235 -20.96 8.84 21.63
C ALA A 235 -21.29 8.04 22.90
N GLU A 236 -21.36 8.69 24.04
CA GLU A 236 -21.69 8.09 25.34
C GLU A 236 -23.21 8.12 25.63
N ASP A 237 -23.98 8.88 24.84
CA ASP A 237 -25.44 8.96 24.97
C ASP A 237 -26.10 7.76 24.24
N ASP A 238 -26.59 6.81 25.03
CA ASP A 238 -27.30 5.62 24.53
C ASP A 238 -28.54 5.98 23.69
N ALA A 239 -29.31 6.99 24.10
CA ALA A 239 -30.50 7.39 23.36
C ALA A 239 -30.15 7.92 21.98
N PHE A 240 -29.07 8.73 21.88
CA PHE A 240 -28.57 9.23 20.61
C PHE A 240 -28.05 8.08 19.73
N VAL A 241 -27.20 7.21 20.27
CA VAL A 241 -26.62 6.06 19.54
C VAL A 241 -27.71 5.12 19.05
N PHE A 242 -28.71 4.78 19.90
CA PHE A 242 -29.82 3.92 19.47
C PHE A 242 -30.71 4.60 18.43
N SER A 243 -30.90 5.91 18.49
CA SER A 243 -31.64 6.65 17.45
C SER A 243 -30.98 6.54 16.08
N LEU A 244 -29.64 6.51 16.02
CA LEU A 244 -28.88 6.32 14.77
C LEU A 244 -29.00 4.88 14.24
N LEU A 245 -29.04 3.88 15.13
CA LEU A 245 -29.08 2.47 14.76
C LEU A 245 -30.51 1.97 14.47
N ALA A 246 -31.55 2.56 15.06
CA ALA A 246 -32.94 2.16 14.91
C ALA A 246 -33.42 2.03 13.45
N PRO A 247 -33.01 2.88 12.51
CA PRO A 247 -33.33 2.67 11.10
C PRO A 247 -32.69 1.41 10.51
N HIS A 248 -31.63 0.85 11.07
CA HIS A 248 -30.83 -0.22 10.49
C HIS A 248 -31.11 -1.60 11.11
N VAL A 249 -31.55 -1.62 12.37
CA VAL A 249 -31.80 -2.85 13.15
C VAL A 249 -33.09 -2.75 13.95
N PRO A 250 -33.82 -3.84 14.14
CA PRO A 250 -35.13 -3.81 14.80
C PRO A 250 -35.08 -3.35 16.26
N ASP A 251 -34.04 -3.72 17.01
CA ASP A 251 -33.91 -3.43 18.44
C ASP A 251 -32.44 -3.05 18.78
N PRO A 252 -32.09 -1.75 18.67
CA PRO A 252 -30.72 -1.29 18.96
C PRO A 252 -30.25 -1.54 20.39
N ALA A 253 -31.16 -1.55 21.36
CA ALA A 253 -30.82 -1.74 22.76
C ALA A 253 -30.32 -3.16 23.09
N ARG A 254 -30.61 -4.15 22.22
CA ARG A 254 -30.11 -5.53 22.35
C ARG A 254 -28.78 -5.78 21.67
N LEU A 255 -28.23 -4.78 20.99
CA LEU A 255 -26.95 -4.94 20.31
C LEU A 255 -25.79 -5.04 21.32
N ASN A 256 -24.87 -5.93 21.06
CA ASN A 256 -23.61 -6.00 21.79
C ASN A 256 -22.61 -4.98 21.20
N ILE A 257 -22.76 -3.71 21.61
CA ILE A 257 -21.87 -2.62 21.18
C ILE A 257 -20.53 -2.80 21.92
N ILE A 258 -19.49 -3.10 21.17
CA ILE A 258 -18.13 -3.31 21.69
C ILE A 258 -17.28 -2.05 21.64
N ARG A 259 -17.70 -1.04 20.85
CA ARG A 259 -16.97 0.22 20.73
C ARG A 259 -17.83 1.35 20.20
N ARG A 260 -17.57 2.55 20.74
CA ARG A 260 -18.04 3.84 20.23
C ARG A 260 -16.86 4.80 20.18
N ARG A 261 -16.69 5.51 19.08
CA ARG A 261 -15.59 6.46 18.97
C ARG A 261 -15.87 7.57 17.96
N VAL A 262 -15.53 8.79 18.33
CA VAL A 262 -15.59 9.95 17.44
C VAL A 262 -14.20 10.21 16.85
N TYR A 263 -14.15 10.56 15.58
CA TYR A 263 -12.93 10.95 14.91
C TYR A 263 -13.15 12.16 13.99
N ALA A 264 -12.10 12.95 13.80
CA ALA A 264 -12.10 14.07 12.89
C ALA A 264 -11.61 13.64 11.49
N HIS A 265 -12.17 14.27 10.46
CA HIS A 265 -11.73 14.08 9.09
C HIS A 265 -10.62 15.09 8.76
N HIS A 266 -9.42 14.61 8.58
CA HIS A 266 -8.28 15.38 8.12
C HIS A 266 -7.95 15.04 6.67
N ALA A 267 -7.53 16.05 5.90
CA ALA A 267 -7.02 15.91 4.55
C ALA A 267 -5.75 16.75 4.43
N ARG A 268 -4.60 16.16 4.76
CA ARG A 268 -3.33 16.90 4.85
C ARG A 268 -2.18 16.08 4.27
N VAL A 269 -1.19 16.78 3.69
CA VAL A 269 0.03 16.18 3.16
C VAL A 269 1.22 17.02 3.64
N ALA A 270 2.27 16.36 4.11
CA ALA A 270 3.51 17.03 4.51
C ALA A 270 4.18 17.73 3.32
N GLU A 271 4.79 18.87 3.61
CA GLU A 271 5.51 19.68 2.62
C GLU A 271 6.60 18.88 1.92
N LYS A 272 7.31 18.03 2.69
CA LYS A 272 8.34 17.09 2.22
C LYS A 272 8.18 15.73 2.90
N PHE A 273 8.63 14.68 2.22
CA PHE A 273 8.69 13.32 2.77
C PHE A 273 10.12 12.94 3.18
N ARG A 274 11.13 13.71 2.73
CA ARG A 274 12.53 13.55 3.11
C ARG A 274 13.20 14.89 3.42
N VAL A 275 13.96 14.94 4.52
CA VAL A 275 14.90 16.04 4.82
C VAL A 275 16.19 15.43 5.38
N GLY A 276 17.25 15.44 4.59
CA GLY A 276 18.52 14.83 4.97
C GLY A 276 18.37 13.35 5.33
N ARG A 277 18.66 13.02 6.59
CA ARG A 277 18.57 11.65 7.13
C ARG A 277 17.21 11.29 7.72
N PHE A 278 16.25 12.21 7.67
CA PHE A 278 14.88 11.97 8.14
C PHE A 278 13.92 11.72 6.99
N LEU A 279 13.04 10.73 7.17
CA LEU A 279 11.96 10.39 6.25
C LEU A 279 10.64 10.31 7.02
N LEU A 280 9.53 10.58 6.34
CA LEU A 280 8.18 10.48 6.90
C LEU A 280 7.39 9.44 6.10
N ALA A 281 6.61 8.59 6.77
CA ALA A 281 5.75 7.60 6.13
C ALA A 281 4.40 7.47 6.84
N GLY A 282 3.36 7.09 6.10
CA GLY A 282 2.01 6.93 6.62
C GLY A 282 1.42 8.23 7.15
N ASP A 283 0.69 8.16 8.26
CA ASP A 283 -0.01 9.32 8.85
C ASP A 283 0.93 10.47 9.25
N ALA A 284 2.24 10.21 9.45
CA ALA A 284 3.24 11.25 9.67
C ALA A 284 3.45 12.12 8.42
N ALA A 285 3.35 11.52 7.24
CA ALA A 285 3.49 12.19 5.95
C ALA A 285 2.16 12.67 5.38
N HIS A 286 1.05 11.96 5.63
CA HIS A 286 -0.27 12.29 5.05
C HIS A 286 -1.43 11.67 5.83
N VAL A 287 -2.50 12.43 5.95
CA VAL A 287 -3.78 11.96 6.49
C VAL A 287 -4.90 12.27 5.51
N MET A 288 -5.89 11.40 5.42
CA MET A 288 -7.02 11.56 4.51
C MET A 288 -8.34 11.07 5.12
N PRO A 289 -9.50 11.57 4.64
CA PRO A 289 -10.80 11.09 5.08
C PRO A 289 -10.94 9.57 4.91
N VAL A 290 -11.55 8.91 5.88
CA VAL A 290 -11.63 7.45 5.96
C VAL A 290 -12.52 6.80 4.90
N VAL A 291 -13.43 7.57 4.28
CA VAL A 291 -14.49 7.08 3.38
C VAL A 291 -13.96 6.25 2.21
N ALA A 292 -12.80 6.60 1.66
CA ALA A 292 -12.18 5.82 0.58
C ALA A 292 -11.43 4.57 1.08
N GLY A 293 -11.19 4.43 2.39
CA GLY A 293 -10.42 3.33 2.99
C GLY A 293 -8.96 3.28 2.52
N GLN A 294 -8.35 4.42 2.19
CA GLN A 294 -7.04 4.46 1.52
C GLN A 294 -5.88 4.97 2.37
N GLY A 295 -6.13 5.50 3.58
CA GLY A 295 -5.05 6.02 4.44
C GLY A 295 -4.05 4.92 4.83
N TRP A 296 -4.54 3.84 5.42
CA TRP A 296 -3.75 2.67 5.79
C TRP A 296 -3.02 2.07 4.58
N ASN A 297 -3.74 1.82 3.48
CA ASN A 297 -3.19 1.24 2.25
C ASN A 297 -2.09 2.14 1.64
N SER A 298 -2.24 3.47 1.69
CA SER A 298 -1.21 4.41 1.22
C SER A 298 0.06 4.34 2.07
N GLY A 299 -0.09 4.21 3.40
CA GLY A 299 1.04 4.04 4.31
C GLY A 299 1.79 2.72 4.08
N ILE A 300 1.08 1.62 3.77
CA ILE A 300 1.72 0.34 3.41
C ILE A 300 2.51 0.48 2.10
N ARG A 301 1.97 1.22 1.11
CA ARG A 301 2.72 1.54 -0.13
C ARG A 301 3.94 2.40 0.13
N ASP A 302 3.88 3.32 1.11
CA ASP A 302 5.07 4.10 1.51
C ASP A 302 6.15 3.18 2.07
N ALA A 303 5.80 2.28 2.99
CA ALA A 303 6.74 1.32 3.57
C ALA A 303 7.38 0.43 2.49
N LEU A 304 6.58 -0.11 1.55
CA LEU A 304 7.08 -0.95 0.47
C LEU A 304 8.03 -0.19 -0.47
N ASN A 305 7.67 1.04 -0.85
CA ASN A 305 8.50 1.87 -1.74
C ASN A 305 9.81 2.30 -1.06
N LEU A 306 9.75 2.65 0.23
CA LEU A 306 10.91 3.12 1.00
C LEU A 306 11.84 1.98 1.42
N GLY A 307 11.30 0.83 1.82
CA GLY A 307 12.04 -0.23 2.51
C GLY A 307 13.26 -0.72 1.72
N TRP A 308 13.08 -1.07 0.44
CA TRP A 308 14.19 -1.55 -0.41
C TRP A 308 15.21 -0.45 -0.74
N LYS A 309 14.75 0.81 -0.90
CA LYS A 309 15.63 1.96 -1.18
C LYS A 309 16.53 2.25 0.03
N LEU A 310 15.92 2.31 1.21
CA LEU A 310 16.64 2.56 2.45
C LEU A 310 17.66 1.44 2.74
N ALA A 311 17.25 0.18 2.55
CA ALA A 311 18.15 -0.97 2.69
C ALA A 311 19.33 -0.89 1.71
N ALA A 312 19.10 -0.57 0.43
CA ALA A 312 20.16 -0.45 -0.56
C ALA A 312 21.18 0.66 -0.20
N VAL A 313 20.69 1.80 0.31
CA VAL A 313 21.55 2.92 0.72
C VAL A 313 22.35 2.58 1.98
N VAL A 314 21.72 2.03 3.01
CA VAL A 314 22.37 1.65 4.27
C VAL A 314 23.45 0.59 4.03
N GLN A 315 23.22 -0.35 3.11
CA GLN A 315 24.18 -1.38 2.73
C GLN A 315 25.26 -0.91 1.74
N GLY A 316 25.29 0.38 1.40
CA GLY A 316 26.26 0.93 0.44
C GLY A 316 26.09 0.45 -1.01
N LYS A 317 24.95 -0.18 -1.32
CA LYS A 317 24.63 -0.67 -2.70
C LYS A 317 24.16 0.44 -3.62
N ALA A 318 23.67 1.54 -3.07
CA ALA A 318 23.25 2.73 -3.81
C ALA A 318 23.62 4.00 -3.03
N SER A 319 23.75 5.12 -3.76
CA SER A 319 23.98 6.41 -3.09
C SER A 319 22.69 6.91 -2.39
N GLU A 320 22.85 7.83 -1.44
CA GLU A 320 21.71 8.41 -0.70
C GLU A 320 20.70 9.15 -1.61
N ARG A 321 21.11 9.54 -2.84
CA ARG A 321 20.20 10.14 -3.84
C ARG A 321 19.06 9.21 -4.23
N LEU A 322 19.22 7.89 -4.06
CA LEU A 322 18.12 6.94 -4.26
C LEU A 322 16.91 7.29 -3.40
N LEU A 323 17.12 7.80 -2.19
CA LEU A 323 16.05 8.14 -1.25
C LEU A 323 15.23 9.37 -1.68
N ASP A 324 15.77 10.26 -2.55
CA ASP A 324 15.01 11.40 -3.07
C ASP A 324 13.82 10.92 -3.92
N SER A 325 14.01 9.81 -4.64
CA SER A 325 12.94 9.20 -5.44
C SER A 325 11.73 8.73 -4.63
N TYR A 326 11.85 8.55 -3.30
CA TYR A 326 10.73 8.22 -2.44
C TYR A 326 9.68 9.35 -2.41
N GLU A 327 10.13 10.60 -2.24
CA GLU A 327 9.25 11.76 -2.27
C GLU A 327 8.65 11.95 -3.67
N ASP A 328 9.47 11.89 -4.73
CA ASP A 328 9.05 12.08 -6.13
C ASP A 328 7.94 11.10 -6.53
N GLU A 329 8.05 9.84 -6.10
CA GLU A 329 7.12 8.78 -6.45
C GLU A 329 5.87 8.78 -5.57
N ARG A 330 6.02 9.03 -4.25
CA ARG A 330 4.91 8.85 -3.32
C ARG A 330 4.05 10.07 -3.13
N ARG A 331 4.65 11.27 -3.04
CA ARG A 331 3.94 12.49 -2.65
C ARG A 331 2.82 12.86 -3.62
N GLU A 332 3.06 12.80 -4.93
CA GLU A 332 2.03 13.14 -5.92
C GLU A 332 0.91 12.09 -5.96
N HIS A 333 1.24 10.80 -5.86
CA HIS A 333 0.24 9.74 -5.75
C HIS A 333 -0.63 9.91 -4.49
N VAL A 334 -0.03 10.24 -3.35
CA VAL A 334 -0.74 10.52 -2.09
C VAL A 334 -1.69 11.71 -2.24
N LYS A 335 -1.28 12.81 -2.89
CA LYS A 335 -2.18 13.94 -3.17
C LYS A 335 -3.41 13.52 -3.98
N ALA A 336 -3.23 12.68 -4.99
CA ALA A 336 -4.34 12.14 -5.78
C ALA A 336 -5.27 11.28 -4.92
N MET A 337 -4.74 10.49 -3.97
CA MET A 337 -5.54 9.68 -3.04
C MET A 337 -6.29 10.54 -2.02
N VAL A 338 -5.69 11.62 -1.52
CA VAL A 338 -6.36 12.61 -0.65
C VAL A 338 -7.52 13.27 -1.40
N ALA A 339 -7.29 13.70 -2.65
CA ALA A 339 -8.34 14.29 -3.48
C ALA A 339 -9.50 13.30 -3.75
N LEU A 340 -9.20 12.04 -4.06
CA LEU A 340 -10.22 11.00 -4.19
C LEU A 340 -11.03 10.85 -2.90
N SER A 341 -10.36 10.77 -1.75
CA SER A 341 -11.00 10.59 -0.44
C SER A 341 -11.91 11.77 -0.09
N LEU A 342 -11.49 13.00 -0.38
CA LEU A 342 -12.31 14.21 -0.23
C LEU A 342 -13.55 14.18 -1.12
N ASN A 343 -13.40 13.82 -2.40
CA ASN A 343 -14.50 13.73 -3.34
C ASN A 343 -15.54 12.68 -2.90
N MET A 344 -15.08 11.51 -2.45
CA MET A 344 -15.98 10.47 -1.93
C MET A 344 -16.66 10.91 -0.63
N ALA A 345 -15.94 11.57 0.27
CA ALA A 345 -16.52 12.10 1.50
C ALA A 345 -17.64 13.12 1.17
N ASN A 346 -17.39 14.05 0.26
CA ASN A 346 -18.40 15.02 -0.19
C ASN A 346 -19.65 14.35 -0.78
N LEU A 347 -19.46 13.27 -1.54
CA LEU A 347 -20.57 12.54 -2.14
C LEU A 347 -21.50 11.88 -1.10
N VAL A 348 -20.92 11.37 0.00
CA VAL A 348 -21.67 10.65 1.05
C VAL A 348 -22.25 11.60 2.09
N THR A 349 -21.52 12.69 2.43
CA THR A 349 -21.91 13.61 3.52
C THR A 349 -22.73 14.81 3.05
N ASP A 350 -23.05 14.93 1.74
CA ASP A 350 -23.88 16.04 1.25
C ASP A 350 -25.33 15.89 1.77
N HIS A 351 -25.79 16.87 2.52
CA HIS A 351 -27.12 16.94 3.10
C HIS A 351 -28.09 17.89 2.33
N ASN A 352 -27.62 18.47 1.22
CA ASN A 352 -28.48 19.29 0.38
C ASN A 352 -29.39 18.39 -0.48
N ARG A 353 -30.71 18.45 -0.20
CA ARG A 353 -31.72 17.60 -0.86
C ARG A 353 -31.75 17.73 -2.39
N LEU A 354 -31.48 18.91 -2.94
CA LEU A 354 -31.44 19.11 -4.39
C LEU A 354 -30.20 18.46 -5.00
N ARG A 355 -29.02 18.63 -4.38
CA ARG A 355 -27.78 17.99 -4.86
C ARG A 355 -27.85 16.49 -4.74
N THR A 356 -28.40 15.97 -3.66
CA THR A 356 -28.58 14.51 -3.49
C THR A 356 -29.55 13.94 -4.51
N ALA A 357 -30.65 14.64 -4.87
CA ALA A 357 -31.55 14.22 -5.93
C ALA A 357 -30.86 14.21 -7.31
N VAL A 358 -30.03 15.21 -7.62
CA VAL A 358 -29.23 15.24 -8.86
C VAL A 358 -28.21 14.11 -8.88
N ARG A 359 -27.51 13.85 -7.76
CA ARG A 359 -26.61 12.71 -7.60
C ARG A 359 -27.32 11.39 -7.89
N ASP A 360 -28.49 11.17 -7.30
CA ASP A 360 -29.26 9.94 -7.43
C ASP A 360 -29.70 9.72 -8.89
N MET A 361 -30.13 10.78 -9.58
CA MET A 361 -30.42 10.72 -11.02
C MET A 361 -29.16 10.38 -11.84
N ALA A 362 -28.05 11.04 -11.57
CA ALA A 362 -26.79 10.77 -12.27
C ALA A 362 -26.32 9.33 -12.06
N ALA A 363 -26.40 8.82 -10.84
CA ALA A 363 -26.06 7.43 -10.52
C ALA A 363 -26.93 6.43 -11.29
N ALA A 364 -28.24 6.68 -11.38
CA ALA A 364 -29.18 5.83 -12.14
C ALA A 364 -28.88 5.82 -13.65
N VAL A 365 -28.38 6.93 -14.20
CA VAL A 365 -27.92 6.99 -15.60
C VAL A 365 -26.61 6.22 -15.79
N VAL A 366 -25.63 6.43 -14.89
CA VAL A 366 -24.33 5.75 -14.95
C VAL A 366 -24.48 4.23 -14.84
N ASP A 367 -25.38 3.74 -13.98
CA ASP A 367 -25.63 2.30 -13.82
C ASP A 367 -26.19 1.64 -15.10
N ARG A 368 -26.85 2.41 -15.96
CA ARG A 368 -27.35 1.93 -17.27
C ARG A 368 -26.30 1.91 -18.38
N LEU A 369 -25.13 2.52 -18.15
CA LEU A 369 -24.06 2.61 -19.15
C LEU A 369 -23.02 1.50 -18.92
N PRO A 370 -22.93 0.46 -19.81
CA PRO A 370 -22.06 -0.70 -19.58
C PRO A 370 -20.59 -0.35 -19.35
N LYS A 371 -20.03 0.60 -20.12
CA LYS A 371 -18.64 1.05 -19.97
C LYS A 371 -18.39 1.75 -18.62
N ALA A 372 -19.31 2.61 -18.18
CA ALA A 372 -19.21 3.30 -16.90
C ALA A 372 -19.31 2.31 -15.72
N ARG A 373 -20.24 1.36 -15.80
CA ARG A 373 -20.41 0.28 -14.81
C ARG A 373 -19.17 -0.62 -14.74
N ALA A 374 -18.59 -1.00 -15.88
CA ALA A 374 -17.35 -1.77 -15.93
C ALA A 374 -16.19 -1.00 -15.26
N ARG A 375 -16.07 0.32 -15.50
CA ARG A 375 -15.06 1.18 -14.86
C ARG A 375 -15.26 1.30 -13.34
N LEU A 376 -16.52 1.36 -12.87
CA LEU A 376 -16.81 1.34 -11.43
C LEU A 376 -16.44 -0.01 -10.82
N ASN A 377 -16.83 -1.11 -11.46
CA ASN A 377 -16.54 -2.47 -10.97
C ASN A 377 -15.05 -2.78 -10.92
N SER A 378 -14.26 -2.30 -11.88
CA SER A 378 -12.80 -2.45 -11.85
C SER A 378 -12.11 -1.50 -10.85
N GLN A 379 -12.87 -0.62 -10.16
CA GLN A 379 -12.33 0.50 -9.38
C GLN A 379 -11.41 1.42 -10.21
N GLY A 380 -11.67 1.56 -11.50
CA GLY A 380 -10.89 2.42 -12.40
C GLY A 380 -10.96 3.93 -12.08
N TYR A 381 -11.71 4.31 -11.04
CA TYR A 381 -11.69 5.65 -10.43
C TYR A 381 -10.58 5.82 -9.38
N LYS A 382 -10.01 4.71 -8.84
CA LYS A 382 -8.91 4.75 -7.88
C LYS A 382 -7.62 5.09 -8.63
N PRO A 383 -6.89 6.16 -8.24
CA PRO A 383 -5.58 6.42 -8.79
C PRO A 383 -4.65 5.23 -8.51
N MET A 384 -4.23 4.54 -9.56
CA MET A 384 -3.21 3.51 -9.43
C MET A 384 -1.83 4.18 -9.31
N PRO A 385 -0.88 3.58 -8.56
CA PRO A 385 0.49 4.06 -8.56
C PRO A 385 1.00 4.19 -10.01
N LYS A 386 1.40 5.42 -10.36
CA LYS A 386 1.92 5.76 -11.68
C LYS A 386 3.07 6.72 -11.49
N TYR A 387 4.28 6.20 -11.61
CA TYR A 387 5.49 6.99 -11.42
C TYR A 387 6.00 7.51 -12.76
N ASP A 388 5.88 8.82 -12.95
CA ASP A 388 6.41 9.53 -14.12
C ASP A 388 7.89 9.92 -13.93
N HIS A 389 8.32 9.98 -12.66
CA HIS A 389 9.65 10.34 -12.19
C HIS A 389 10.14 9.34 -11.15
N GLY A 390 11.38 9.46 -10.70
CA GLY A 390 11.99 8.53 -9.76
C GLY A 390 12.77 7.42 -10.48
N ILE A 391 12.65 6.19 -9.98
CA ILE A 391 13.43 5.06 -10.50
C ILE A 391 12.71 4.40 -11.67
N VAL A 392 12.59 5.13 -12.77
CA VAL A 392 12.00 4.69 -14.04
C VAL A 392 12.82 5.19 -15.22
N VAL A 393 12.93 4.38 -16.26
CA VAL A 393 13.57 4.73 -17.53
C VAL A 393 12.47 4.81 -18.60
N PRO A 394 12.22 6.01 -19.17
CA PRO A 394 11.20 6.17 -20.20
C PRO A 394 11.43 5.24 -21.40
N SER A 395 10.36 4.63 -21.87
CA SER A 395 10.40 3.81 -23.07
C SER A 395 10.74 4.65 -24.31
N LYS A 396 11.58 4.11 -25.16
CA LYS A 396 11.88 4.67 -26.51
C LYS A 396 11.03 4.01 -27.60
N LEU A 397 10.26 2.98 -27.24
CA LEU A 397 9.46 2.25 -28.21
C LEU A 397 8.30 3.13 -28.71
N PRO A 398 7.96 3.01 -30.00
CA PRO A 398 6.84 3.76 -30.56
C PRO A 398 5.56 3.38 -29.84
N THR A 399 4.80 4.38 -29.43
CA THR A 399 3.43 4.15 -28.99
C THR A 399 2.61 3.72 -30.22
N TRP A 400 1.71 2.74 -30.08
CA TRP A 400 0.84 2.25 -31.15
C TRP A 400 -0.12 3.30 -31.75
N LYS A 401 -0.03 4.58 -31.35
CA LYS A 401 -0.79 5.72 -31.88
C LYS A 401 -0.77 5.86 -33.39
N SER A 402 0.17 5.21 -34.05
CA SER A 402 0.32 5.25 -35.52
C SER A 402 -0.49 4.19 -36.27
N LEU A 403 -1.21 3.31 -35.58
CA LEU A 403 -2.08 2.29 -36.21
C LEU A 403 -3.55 2.67 -36.09
N PRO A 404 -4.29 2.81 -37.24
CA PRO A 404 -5.62 3.43 -37.25
C PRO A 404 -6.72 2.75 -36.42
N ASP A 405 -6.56 1.50 -36.03
CA ASP A 405 -7.60 0.68 -35.40
C ASP A 405 -7.25 0.10 -34.01
N ARG A 406 -6.16 0.58 -33.38
CA ARG A 406 -5.81 0.14 -32.01
C ARG A 406 -5.92 1.29 -31.01
N GLU A 407 -6.62 1.03 -29.91
CA GLU A 407 -6.52 1.87 -28.70
C GLU A 407 -5.05 2.02 -28.29
N ASP A 408 -4.66 3.17 -27.73
CA ASP A 408 -3.29 3.40 -27.27
C ASP A 408 -2.79 2.21 -26.43
N ALA A 409 -1.61 1.69 -26.71
CA ALA A 409 -1.00 0.65 -25.89
C ALA A 409 -0.98 1.10 -24.42
N PRO A 410 -1.42 0.26 -23.49
CA PRO A 410 -1.46 0.65 -22.09
C PRO A 410 -0.06 0.97 -21.61
N ARG A 411 0.08 2.07 -20.87
CA ARG A 411 1.33 2.44 -20.25
C ARG A 411 1.82 1.31 -19.34
N THR A 412 3.12 1.09 -19.31
CA THR A 412 3.75 0.02 -18.53
C THR A 412 4.76 0.57 -17.53
N VAL A 413 5.71 1.40 -18.00
CA VAL A 413 6.73 2.00 -17.13
C VAL A 413 6.09 2.87 -16.05
N GLY A 414 6.53 2.68 -14.81
CA GLY A 414 6.01 3.35 -13.62
C GLY A 414 4.72 2.75 -13.07
N MET A 415 4.19 1.69 -13.71
CA MET A 415 2.99 0.96 -13.25
C MET A 415 3.38 -0.32 -12.52
N LEU A 416 2.47 -0.85 -11.70
CA LEU A 416 2.65 -2.15 -11.08
C LEU A 416 2.61 -3.27 -12.13
N PHE A 417 3.54 -4.22 -12.03
CA PHE A 417 3.51 -5.44 -12.84
C PHE A 417 2.46 -6.41 -12.33
N PRO A 418 1.64 -7.05 -13.21
CA PRO A 418 0.64 -8.01 -12.79
C PRO A 418 1.28 -9.22 -12.09
N GLN A 419 0.50 -9.86 -11.23
CA GLN A 419 0.89 -11.07 -10.51
C GLN A 419 -0.10 -12.22 -10.82
N PRO A 420 -0.04 -12.84 -12.01
CA PRO A 420 -0.88 -14.00 -12.29
C PRO A 420 -0.37 -15.25 -11.58
N THR A 421 -1.21 -16.28 -11.57
CA THR A 421 -0.78 -17.65 -11.25
C THR A 421 0.04 -18.21 -12.40
N VAL A 422 1.20 -18.78 -12.06
CA VAL A 422 2.15 -19.38 -12.99
C VAL A 422 2.58 -20.77 -12.49
N ARG A 423 3.16 -21.59 -13.34
CA ARG A 423 3.87 -22.79 -12.94
C ARG A 423 5.32 -22.45 -12.62
N ASN A 424 5.75 -22.78 -11.40
CA ASN A 424 7.15 -22.66 -11.03
C ASN A 424 7.99 -23.82 -11.64
N GLU A 425 9.29 -23.82 -11.38
CA GLU A 425 10.23 -24.84 -11.88
C GLU A 425 9.90 -26.28 -11.47
N ASP A 426 9.17 -26.46 -10.36
CA ASP A 426 8.68 -27.77 -9.90
C ASP A 426 7.33 -28.17 -10.53
N GLY A 427 6.80 -27.35 -11.43
CA GLY A 427 5.49 -27.53 -12.06
C GLY A 427 4.30 -27.22 -11.15
N LYS A 428 4.54 -26.65 -9.95
CA LYS A 428 3.47 -26.23 -9.03
C LYS A 428 2.87 -24.91 -9.46
N SER A 429 1.56 -24.79 -9.32
CA SER A 429 0.81 -23.56 -9.54
C SER A 429 0.98 -22.63 -8.33
N VAL A 430 1.62 -21.46 -8.54
CA VAL A 430 1.92 -20.47 -7.50
C VAL A 430 1.75 -19.05 -8.08
N LEU A 431 1.70 -18.04 -7.21
CA LEU A 431 1.74 -16.66 -7.67
C LEU A 431 3.11 -16.30 -8.25
N LEU A 432 3.15 -15.40 -9.23
CA LEU A 432 4.37 -15.04 -9.94
C LEU A 432 5.50 -14.59 -9.01
N ASP A 433 5.18 -13.77 -8.00
CA ASP A 433 6.19 -13.27 -7.06
C ASP A 433 6.79 -14.39 -6.19
N ASP A 434 6.01 -15.43 -5.86
CA ASP A 434 6.50 -16.63 -5.13
C ASP A 434 7.42 -17.48 -6.01
N ALA A 435 7.17 -17.51 -7.33
CA ALA A 435 8.03 -18.22 -8.28
C ALA A 435 9.34 -17.48 -8.56
N THR A 436 9.32 -16.14 -8.57
CA THR A 436 10.46 -15.31 -9.02
C THR A 436 11.23 -14.64 -7.90
N GLY A 437 10.66 -14.57 -6.70
CA GLY A 437 11.23 -13.83 -5.56
C GLY A 437 10.81 -12.37 -5.53
N GLN A 438 11.19 -11.68 -4.44
CA GLN A 438 10.71 -10.34 -4.07
C GLN A 438 11.71 -9.21 -4.40
N GLY A 439 12.86 -9.55 -5.01
CA GLY A 439 13.90 -8.57 -5.38
C GLY A 439 13.66 -7.90 -6.74
N TRP A 440 14.71 -7.35 -7.30
CA TRP A 440 14.73 -6.93 -8.69
C TRP A 440 14.52 -8.13 -9.63
N ARG A 441 13.73 -7.97 -10.67
CA ARG A 441 13.45 -9.02 -11.66
C ARG A 441 13.61 -8.47 -13.06
N VAL A 442 14.40 -9.16 -13.88
CA VAL A 442 14.46 -8.93 -15.32
C VAL A 442 13.65 -10.03 -15.97
N VAL A 443 12.45 -9.72 -16.44
CA VAL A 443 11.52 -10.69 -17.02
C VAL A 443 11.56 -10.61 -18.53
N VAL A 444 11.92 -11.71 -19.18
CA VAL A 444 11.96 -11.82 -20.65
C VAL A 444 10.95 -12.86 -21.11
N TRP A 445 10.06 -12.47 -22.00
CA TRP A 445 9.03 -13.33 -22.56
C TRP A 445 9.56 -14.17 -23.71
N ASN A 446 9.45 -15.48 -23.55
CA ASN A 446 9.74 -16.50 -24.58
C ASN A 446 11.16 -16.44 -25.17
N ASN A 447 12.12 -15.87 -24.45
CA ASN A 447 13.53 -15.82 -24.80
C ASN A 447 14.39 -16.03 -23.55
N ASP A 448 15.53 -16.68 -23.69
CA ASP A 448 16.50 -16.83 -22.62
C ASP A 448 17.15 -15.47 -22.29
N PRO A 449 16.97 -14.93 -21.08
CA PRO A 449 17.54 -13.63 -20.72
C PRO A 449 19.07 -13.59 -20.78
N THR A 450 19.75 -14.71 -20.60
CA THR A 450 21.23 -14.78 -20.61
C THR A 450 21.84 -14.48 -21.97
N ALA A 451 21.06 -14.63 -23.03
CA ALA A 451 21.50 -14.27 -24.38
C ALA A 451 21.57 -12.73 -24.60
N PHE A 452 21.00 -11.93 -23.68
CA PHE A 452 20.82 -10.49 -23.86
C PHE A 452 21.35 -9.66 -22.70
N VAL A 453 21.88 -10.28 -21.65
CA VAL A 453 22.44 -9.61 -20.48
C VAL A 453 23.91 -10.03 -20.35
N SER A 454 24.80 -9.05 -20.27
CA SER A 454 26.23 -9.30 -20.07
C SER A 454 26.47 -9.89 -18.66
N GLU A 455 27.56 -10.64 -18.51
CA GLU A 455 27.96 -11.19 -17.19
C GLU A 455 28.10 -10.09 -16.15
N VAL A 456 28.66 -8.93 -16.54
CA VAL A 456 28.81 -7.76 -15.64
C VAL A 456 27.45 -7.23 -15.17
N ALA A 457 26.47 -7.10 -16.05
CA ALA A 457 25.14 -6.61 -15.69
C ALA A 457 24.37 -7.65 -14.85
N ALA A 458 24.53 -8.95 -15.17
CA ALA A 458 23.95 -10.03 -14.38
C ALA A 458 24.54 -10.09 -12.97
N GLU A 459 25.86 -9.91 -12.80
CA GLU A 459 26.51 -9.84 -11.49
C GLU A 459 26.03 -8.63 -10.68
N LYS A 460 25.91 -7.47 -11.29
CA LYS A 460 25.34 -6.27 -10.68
C LYS A 460 23.91 -6.52 -10.18
N LEU A 461 23.07 -7.14 -11.01
CA LEU A 461 21.71 -7.50 -10.66
C LEU A 461 21.68 -8.44 -9.45
N ALA A 462 22.52 -9.48 -9.45
CA ALA A 462 22.62 -10.44 -8.36
C ALA A 462 23.07 -9.79 -7.03
N ARG A 463 24.01 -8.85 -7.06
CA ARG A 463 24.43 -8.07 -5.85
C ARG A 463 23.30 -7.23 -5.25
N LEU A 464 22.34 -6.81 -6.08
CA LEU A 464 21.12 -6.15 -5.62
C LEU A 464 20.05 -7.14 -5.14
N GLY A 465 20.33 -8.44 -5.12
CA GLY A 465 19.36 -9.48 -4.81
C GLY A 465 18.35 -9.72 -5.94
N GLY A 466 18.70 -9.34 -7.16
CA GLY A 466 17.84 -9.49 -8.32
C GLY A 466 18.08 -10.80 -9.08
N VAL A 467 17.12 -11.15 -9.94
CA VAL A 467 17.13 -12.40 -10.72
C VAL A 467 16.74 -12.15 -12.18
N LEU A 468 17.28 -12.98 -13.07
CA LEU A 468 16.82 -13.13 -14.43
C LEU A 468 15.66 -14.12 -14.47
N VAL A 469 14.58 -13.78 -15.18
CA VAL A 469 13.36 -14.57 -15.29
C VAL A 469 13.07 -14.86 -16.75
N HIS A 470 13.06 -16.14 -17.10
CA HIS A 470 12.61 -16.64 -18.40
C HIS A 470 11.14 -17.05 -18.29
N ALA A 471 10.23 -16.22 -18.78
CA ALA A 471 8.80 -16.48 -18.79
C ALA A 471 8.42 -17.12 -20.13
N VAL A 472 7.76 -18.28 -20.07
CA VAL A 472 7.36 -19.07 -21.24
C VAL A 472 5.90 -19.54 -21.14
N PRO A 473 5.25 -19.93 -22.25
CA PRO A 473 4.01 -20.71 -22.16
C PRO A 473 4.19 -21.97 -21.29
N ALA A 474 3.22 -22.32 -20.46
CA ALA A 474 3.35 -23.45 -19.51
C ALA A 474 3.76 -24.77 -20.18
N THR A 475 3.36 -24.98 -21.44
CA THR A 475 3.75 -26.18 -22.23
C THR A 475 5.22 -26.24 -22.56
N GLN A 476 5.94 -25.11 -22.55
CA GLN A 476 7.37 -25.01 -22.86
C GLN A 476 8.25 -25.07 -21.59
N LEU A 477 7.65 -24.99 -20.41
CA LEU A 477 8.39 -24.96 -19.13
C LEU A 477 9.44 -26.09 -18.99
N PRO A 478 9.17 -27.37 -19.32
CA PRO A 478 10.16 -28.44 -19.14
C PRO A 478 11.43 -28.22 -19.97
N TRP A 479 11.28 -27.76 -21.22
CA TRP A 479 12.41 -27.50 -22.11
C TRP A 479 13.18 -26.25 -21.71
N ALA A 480 12.48 -25.17 -21.39
CA ALA A 480 13.11 -23.94 -20.94
C ALA A 480 13.89 -24.15 -19.64
N LYS A 481 13.32 -24.90 -18.68
CA LYS A 481 14.01 -25.28 -17.43
C LYS A 481 15.27 -26.12 -17.71
N ALA A 482 15.20 -27.11 -18.63
CA ALA A 482 16.34 -27.96 -18.95
C ALA A 482 17.49 -27.19 -19.63
N ALA A 483 17.19 -26.10 -20.33
CA ALA A 483 18.15 -25.25 -21.03
C ALA A 483 18.64 -24.06 -20.19
N ALA A 484 17.98 -23.74 -19.06
CA ALA A 484 18.27 -22.56 -18.27
C ALA A 484 19.66 -22.58 -17.63
N ALA A 485 20.37 -21.46 -17.71
CA ALA A 485 21.63 -21.28 -16.99
C ALA A 485 21.40 -21.20 -15.46
N PRO A 486 22.42 -21.54 -14.65
CA PRO A 486 22.34 -21.43 -13.20
C PRO A 486 21.94 -20.00 -12.77
N GLY A 487 20.98 -19.89 -11.85
CA GLY A 487 20.49 -18.61 -11.31
C GLY A 487 19.37 -17.96 -12.12
N VAL A 488 19.03 -18.46 -13.31
CA VAL A 488 17.85 -18.03 -14.06
C VAL A 488 16.61 -18.74 -13.50
N ARG A 489 15.56 -17.97 -13.19
CA ARG A 489 14.25 -18.51 -12.82
C ARG A 489 13.41 -18.74 -14.06
N VAL A 490 12.81 -19.90 -14.17
CA VAL A 490 11.92 -20.24 -15.28
C VAL A 490 10.49 -20.36 -14.78
N VAL A 491 9.56 -19.64 -15.44
CA VAL A 491 8.14 -19.67 -15.07
C VAL A 491 7.27 -19.96 -16.30
N GLY A 492 6.27 -20.82 -16.12
CA GLY A 492 5.31 -21.19 -17.16
C GLY A 492 4.00 -20.41 -16.97
N ASP A 493 3.61 -19.60 -17.96
CA ASP A 493 2.31 -18.91 -17.97
C ASP A 493 1.18 -19.95 -18.12
N GLU A 494 0.48 -20.22 -17.02
CA GLU A 494 -0.59 -21.23 -16.98
C GLU A 494 -1.92 -20.67 -17.47
N SER A 495 -2.19 -19.41 -17.12
CA SER A 495 -3.46 -18.74 -17.39
C SER A 495 -3.49 -17.97 -18.72
N GLY A 496 -2.36 -17.82 -19.40
CA GLY A 496 -2.22 -16.98 -20.58
C GLY A 496 -2.20 -15.47 -20.30
N VAL A 497 -2.18 -15.08 -19.02
CA VAL A 497 -2.18 -13.66 -18.62
C VAL A 497 -0.88 -12.97 -19.00
N LEU A 498 0.28 -13.59 -18.76
CA LEU A 498 1.57 -13.01 -19.18
C LEU A 498 1.66 -12.93 -20.68
N LYS A 499 1.23 -13.97 -21.40
CA LYS A 499 1.19 -13.97 -22.87
C LYS A 499 0.38 -12.79 -23.38
N SER A 500 -0.87 -12.66 -22.94
CA SER A 500 -1.76 -11.57 -23.36
C SER A 500 -1.16 -10.20 -23.01
N TRP A 501 -0.55 -10.09 -21.83
CA TRP A 501 0.05 -8.84 -21.35
C TRP A 501 1.23 -8.41 -22.22
N PHE A 502 2.10 -9.35 -22.67
CA PHE A 502 3.20 -9.06 -23.59
C PHE A 502 2.71 -8.87 -25.03
N ASP A 503 1.75 -9.66 -25.51
CA ASP A 503 1.22 -9.56 -26.88
C ASP A 503 0.54 -8.20 -27.17
N GLU A 504 0.03 -7.55 -26.15
CA GLU A 504 -0.58 -6.21 -26.25
C GLU A 504 0.46 -5.08 -26.33
N ARG A 505 1.74 -5.37 -26.23
CA ARG A 505 2.82 -4.39 -26.05
C ARG A 505 3.96 -4.62 -27.03
N PRO A 506 4.67 -3.55 -27.47
CA PRO A 506 5.73 -3.65 -28.49
C PRO A 506 7.09 -4.05 -27.91
N PHE A 507 7.17 -4.77 -26.82
CA PHE A 507 8.41 -5.18 -26.17
C PHE A 507 8.37 -6.63 -25.70
N SER A 508 9.52 -7.21 -25.41
CA SER A 508 9.66 -8.59 -24.95
C SER A 508 10.40 -8.73 -23.61
N ALA A 509 10.91 -7.63 -23.07
CA ALA A 509 11.62 -7.59 -21.81
C ALA A 509 11.19 -6.42 -20.93
N ILE A 510 11.15 -6.66 -19.62
CA ILE A 510 10.88 -5.64 -18.61
C ILE A 510 11.82 -5.80 -17.42
N ILE A 511 12.05 -4.69 -16.73
CA ILE A 511 12.79 -4.65 -15.48
C ILE A 511 11.81 -4.23 -14.38
N VAL A 512 11.60 -5.10 -13.39
CA VAL A 512 10.66 -4.90 -12.28
C VAL A 512 11.44 -4.67 -11.00
N ARG A 513 11.08 -3.63 -10.27
CA ARG A 513 11.66 -3.21 -8.99
C ARG A 513 11.17 -4.11 -7.84
N PRO A 514 11.85 -4.07 -6.65
CA PRO A 514 11.40 -4.80 -5.46
C PRO A 514 10.00 -4.42 -4.96
N ASP A 515 9.52 -3.21 -5.26
CA ASP A 515 8.15 -2.76 -4.97
C ASP A 515 7.16 -3.05 -6.11
N HIS A 516 7.49 -4.00 -6.98
CA HIS A 516 6.69 -4.53 -8.08
C HIS A 516 6.40 -3.54 -9.22
N VAL A 517 7.02 -2.36 -9.21
CA VAL A 517 6.86 -1.37 -10.28
C VAL A 517 7.77 -1.68 -11.45
N VAL A 518 7.26 -1.55 -12.66
CA VAL A 518 8.06 -1.67 -13.89
C VAL A 518 8.96 -0.44 -14.02
N ALA A 519 10.27 -0.63 -13.84
CA ALA A 519 11.27 0.43 -14.00
C ALA A 519 11.56 0.75 -15.46
N ALA A 520 11.53 -0.27 -16.33
CA ALA A 520 11.83 -0.12 -17.75
C ALA A 520 11.18 -1.23 -18.57
N GLU A 521 10.98 -0.96 -19.86
CA GLU A 521 10.58 -1.90 -20.90
C GLU A 521 11.46 -1.74 -22.12
N CYS A 522 11.76 -2.84 -22.84
CA CYS A 522 12.60 -2.81 -24.02
C CYS A 522 12.42 -4.07 -24.90
N LEU A 523 12.98 -4.02 -26.11
CA LEU A 523 13.24 -5.23 -26.85
C LEU A 523 14.36 -6.04 -26.16
N ALA A 524 14.36 -7.36 -26.30
CA ALA A 524 15.38 -8.20 -25.69
C ALA A 524 16.82 -7.80 -26.07
N GLN A 525 17.05 -7.37 -27.32
CA GLN A 525 18.34 -6.94 -27.81
C GLN A 525 18.89 -5.65 -27.16
N GLU A 526 18.01 -4.85 -26.54
CA GLU A 526 18.37 -3.60 -25.85
C GLU A 526 18.55 -3.79 -24.35
N LEU A 527 18.31 -5.02 -23.84
CA LEU A 527 18.13 -5.30 -22.42
C LEU A 527 19.36 -4.90 -21.58
N ASP A 528 20.58 -5.21 -22.03
CA ASP A 528 21.80 -4.88 -21.29
C ASP A 528 21.95 -3.36 -21.11
N ASP A 529 21.78 -2.61 -22.21
CA ASP A 529 21.85 -1.14 -22.18
C ASP A 529 20.78 -0.51 -21.28
N VAL A 530 19.55 -1.03 -21.35
CA VAL A 530 18.43 -0.53 -20.55
C VAL A 530 18.61 -0.87 -19.08
N LEU A 531 19.09 -2.08 -18.76
CA LEU A 531 19.40 -2.48 -17.39
C LEU A 531 20.49 -1.60 -16.77
N ASN A 532 21.57 -1.28 -17.50
CA ASN A 532 22.61 -0.37 -17.05
C ASN A 532 22.07 1.06 -16.84
N LYS A 533 21.10 1.53 -17.64
CA LYS A 533 20.41 2.81 -17.40
C LYS A 533 19.58 2.77 -16.13
N VAL A 534 18.87 1.67 -15.86
CA VAL A 534 18.13 1.49 -14.60
C VAL A 534 19.07 1.55 -13.41
N PHE A 535 20.23 0.88 -13.45
CA PHE A 535 21.24 0.97 -12.40
C PHE A 535 21.75 2.40 -12.20
N THR A 536 21.94 3.15 -13.28
CA THR A 536 22.36 4.56 -13.22
C THR A 536 21.31 5.44 -12.54
N VAL A 537 20.04 5.30 -12.94
CA VAL A 537 18.92 6.06 -12.34
C VAL A 537 18.73 5.67 -10.86
N ALA A 538 18.89 4.39 -10.53
CA ALA A 538 18.86 3.89 -9.17
C ALA A 538 20.13 4.24 -8.36
N THR A 539 21.07 4.98 -8.97
CA THR A 539 22.33 5.41 -8.34
C THR A 539 23.13 4.27 -7.70
N VAL A 540 23.06 3.09 -8.34
CA VAL A 540 23.71 1.88 -7.83
C VAL A 540 25.22 2.07 -7.86
N THR A 541 25.87 1.85 -6.70
CA THR A 541 27.32 1.96 -6.54
C THR A 541 27.94 0.57 -6.63
N PHE A 542 29.00 0.47 -7.42
CA PHE A 542 29.80 -0.74 -7.48
C PHE A 542 31.24 -0.37 -7.15
N GLU A 543 31.61 -0.52 -5.89
CA GLU A 543 33.04 -0.66 -5.60
C GLU A 543 33.43 -2.10 -5.99
N PRO A 544 34.49 -2.28 -6.81
CA PRO A 544 35.07 -3.59 -6.99
C PRO A 544 35.52 -4.07 -5.63
N GLN A 545 35.04 -5.23 -5.18
CA GLN A 545 35.69 -5.86 -4.03
C GLN A 545 37.14 -6.04 -4.39
N ASN A 546 38.04 -5.34 -3.69
CA ASN A 546 39.46 -5.57 -3.79
C ASN A 546 39.70 -7.07 -3.54
N ALA A 547 40.21 -7.72 -4.58
CA ALA A 547 40.60 -9.13 -4.59
C ALA A 547 41.71 -9.40 -3.56
#